data_e3d015676a81d179bc4fc6e93988d525
#
_entry.id   e3d015676a81d179bc4fc6e93988d525
#
_cell.length_a   1.000
_cell.length_b   1.000
_cell.length_c   1.000
_cell.angle_alpha   90.00
_cell.angle_beta   90.00
_cell.angle_gamma   90.00
#
_symmetry.space_group_name_H-M   'P 1'
#
loop_
_entity.id
_entity.type
_entity.pdbx_description
1 polymer ?
#
loop_
_entity_poly.entity_id
_entity_poly.type
_entity_poly.pdbx_seq_one_letter_code
_entity_poly.pdbx_strand_id
1 'polypeptide(L)'
;MKLYFNGCSHTFGDDLLYPKTQAWPALIANNLDCNFLNDSVSGGTNDRIMYQTIKNINNFDKFYIAWTYTNRFTRYKADNNHEVNFNVHLKHSIYGNSKEFIEYGNLHYRAWHNELFAFKIWLQNIILLQSLFNQKNKSYVMLNAAHNNINQWTTDIHNFNKNVQSLVCFDNMNDDQLSTEHDEIQQLIAQVDVTKFIGWGTWWIAKLSQDFAAGPTGHLLEQGHNAVANQILKYDRN
;
A
#
# COMPACT_ATOMS: atom_id res chain seq x y z
N MET A 1 -23.77 1.52 10.01
CA MET A 1 -22.39 1.91 9.68
C MET A 1 -22.07 1.39 8.28
N LYS A 2 -21.35 2.16 7.46
CA LYS A 2 -20.88 1.76 6.12
C LYS A 2 -19.36 1.69 6.13
N LEU A 3 -18.79 0.56 5.68
CA LEU A 3 -17.36 0.30 5.67
C LEU A 3 -16.78 0.50 4.27
N TYR A 4 -15.59 1.06 4.22
CA TYR A 4 -14.82 1.20 2.99
C TYR A 4 -13.47 0.49 3.12
N PHE A 5 -13.15 -0.34 2.15
CA PHE A 5 -11.87 -1.05 2.07
C PHE A 5 -11.18 -0.67 0.77
N ASN A 6 -9.89 -0.40 0.85
CA ASN A 6 -9.09 -0.12 -0.33
C ASN A 6 -7.68 -0.69 -0.20
N GLY A 7 -7.11 -1.11 -1.32
CA GLY A 7 -5.82 -1.77 -1.35
C GLY A 7 -5.50 -2.34 -2.74
N CYS A 8 -4.63 -3.32 -2.77
CA CYS A 8 -4.25 -4.04 -3.98
C CYS A 8 -4.88 -5.45 -4.05
N SER A 9 -4.29 -6.33 -4.84
CA SER A 9 -4.69 -7.74 -5.02
C SER A 9 -4.90 -8.51 -3.70
N HIS A 10 -4.07 -8.27 -2.70
CA HIS A 10 -4.21 -8.88 -1.36
C HIS A 10 -5.47 -8.45 -0.61
N THR A 11 -6.03 -7.30 -0.95
CA THR A 11 -7.29 -6.80 -0.37
C THR A 11 -8.48 -7.15 -1.26
N PHE A 12 -8.27 -7.14 -2.58
CA PHE A 12 -9.25 -7.58 -3.55
C PHE A 12 -9.62 -9.06 -3.35
N GLY A 13 -8.64 -9.91 -3.07
CA GLY A 13 -8.79 -11.34 -2.87
C GLY A 13 -8.47 -12.12 -4.15
N ASP A 14 -7.38 -11.75 -4.85
CA ASP A 14 -6.85 -12.56 -5.96
C ASP A 14 -6.58 -13.98 -5.46
N ASP A 15 -6.70 -14.96 -6.34
CA ASP A 15 -6.64 -16.42 -6.09
C ASP A 15 -7.81 -17.02 -5.28
N LEU A 16 -8.74 -16.21 -4.73
CA LEU A 16 -9.95 -16.73 -4.12
C LEU A 16 -11.01 -17.09 -5.17
N LEU A 17 -11.74 -18.17 -4.93
CA LEU A 17 -12.83 -18.59 -5.82
C LEU A 17 -13.98 -17.58 -5.79
N TYR A 18 -14.30 -17.04 -4.61
CA TYR A 18 -15.37 -16.07 -4.41
C TYR A 18 -14.88 -14.85 -3.63
N PRO A 19 -14.10 -13.92 -4.25
CA PRO A 19 -13.50 -12.78 -3.54
C PRO A 19 -14.52 -11.91 -2.80
N LYS A 20 -15.72 -11.75 -3.35
CA LYS A 20 -16.79 -10.93 -2.78
C LYS A 20 -17.30 -11.42 -1.41
N THR A 21 -17.06 -12.67 -1.07
CA THR A 21 -17.51 -13.29 0.20
C THR A 21 -16.38 -13.83 1.05
N GLN A 22 -15.26 -14.18 0.44
CA GLN A 22 -14.13 -14.86 1.08
C GLN A 22 -12.96 -13.92 1.41
N ALA A 23 -12.85 -12.77 0.73
CA ALA A 23 -11.80 -11.81 1.01
C ALA A 23 -12.00 -11.16 2.40
N TRP A 24 -10.89 -10.83 3.08
CA TRP A 24 -10.90 -10.28 4.43
C TRP A 24 -11.82 -9.03 4.61
N PRO A 25 -12.02 -8.14 3.60
CA PRO A 25 -13.01 -7.07 3.70
C PRO A 25 -14.43 -7.58 3.93
N ALA A 26 -14.84 -8.61 3.18
CA ALA A 26 -16.16 -9.21 3.31
C ALA A 26 -16.32 -9.92 4.66
N LEU A 27 -15.28 -10.61 5.12
CA LEU A 27 -15.29 -11.30 6.41
C LEU A 27 -15.44 -10.31 7.59
N ILE A 28 -14.76 -9.17 7.53
CA ILE A 28 -14.91 -8.09 8.53
C ILE A 28 -16.32 -7.51 8.48
N ALA A 29 -16.81 -7.18 7.29
CA ALA A 29 -18.14 -6.59 7.12
C ALA A 29 -19.25 -7.53 7.65
N ASN A 30 -19.17 -8.82 7.34
CA ASN A 30 -20.08 -9.84 7.86
C ASN A 30 -20.00 -9.97 9.38
N ASN A 31 -18.78 -9.93 9.97
CA ASN A 31 -18.63 -10.02 11.43
C ASN A 31 -19.23 -8.80 12.15
N LEU A 32 -19.18 -7.64 11.54
CA LEU A 32 -19.71 -6.39 12.09
C LEU A 32 -21.16 -6.10 11.69
N ASP A 33 -21.79 -6.97 10.91
CA ASP A 33 -23.12 -6.80 10.32
C ASP A 33 -23.28 -5.44 9.64
N CYS A 34 -22.36 -5.11 8.72
CA CYS A 34 -22.25 -3.81 8.08
C CYS A 34 -22.25 -3.90 6.55
N ASN A 35 -22.90 -2.92 5.91
CA ASN A 35 -22.72 -2.70 4.47
C ASN A 35 -21.28 -2.24 4.18
N PHE A 36 -20.72 -2.67 3.05
CA PHE A 36 -19.35 -2.31 2.68
C PHE A 36 -19.15 -2.12 1.18
N LEU A 37 -18.08 -1.42 0.84
CA LEU A 37 -17.48 -1.38 -0.47
C LEU A 37 -16.02 -1.82 -0.37
N ASN A 38 -15.63 -2.84 -1.13
CA ASN A 38 -14.23 -3.17 -1.40
C ASN A 38 -13.84 -2.54 -2.75
N ASP A 39 -13.16 -1.38 -2.72
CA ASP A 39 -12.71 -0.62 -3.89
C ASP A 39 -11.27 -0.99 -4.32
N SER A 40 -10.76 -2.09 -3.78
CA SER A 40 -9.46 -2.63 -4.13
C SER A 40 -9.46 -3.22 -5.52
N VAL A 41 -8.29 -3.18 -6.18
CA VAL A 41 -8.11 -3.82 -7.48
C VAL A 41 -6.82 -4.61 -7.53
N SER A 42 -6.79 -5.65 -8.36
CA SER A 42 -5.55 -6.37 -8.65
C SER A 42 -4.50 -5.39 -9.20
N GLY A 43 -3.26 -5.47 -8.67
CA GLY A 43 -2.19 -4.54 -9.06
C GLY A 43 -2.38 -3.09 -8.62
N GLY A 44 -3.34 -2.79 -7.76
CA GLY A 44 -3.57 -1.44 -7.23
C GLY A 44 -2.30 -0.79 -6.69
N THR A 45 -2.21 0.54 -6.82
CA THR A 45 -1.07 1.37 -6.43
C THR A 45 -1.44 2.29 -5.27
N ASN A 46 -0.45 2.87 -4.59
CA ASN A 46 -0.69 3.82 -3.50
C ASN A 46 -1.35 5.11 -4.00
N ASP A 47 -1.03 5.57 -5.22
CA ASP A 47 -1.69 6.72 -5.86
C ASP A 47 -3.19 6.47 -6.04
N ARG A 48 -3.55 5.29 -6.56
CA ARG A 48 -4.94 4.89 -6.71
C ARG A 48 -5.66 4.76 -5.37
N ILE A 49 -5.02 4.11 -4.39
CA ILE A 49 -5.57 3.96 -3.04
C ILE A 49 -5.90 5.33 -2.46
N MET A 50 -4.97 6.28 -2.54
CA MET A 50 -5.16 7.66 -2.08
C MET A 50 -6.32 8.33 -2.81
N TYR A 51 -6.28 8.37 -4.13
CA TYR A 51 -7.29 9.04 -4.97
C TYR A 51 -8.71 8.50 -4.72
N GLN A 52 -8.90 7.19 -4.78
CA GLN A 52 -10.21 6.58 -4.61
C GLN A 52 -10.73 6.73 -3.17
N THR A 53 -9.84 6.69 -2.17
CA THR A 53 -10.23 6.91 -0.78
C THR A 53 -10.73 8.34 -0.55
N ILE A 54 -10.01 9.35 -1.08
CA ILE A 54 -10.45 10.76 -1.01
C ILE A 54 -11.80 10.96 -1.70
N LYS A 55 -11.98 10.39 -2.89
CA LYS A 55 -13.24 10.46 -3.63
C LYS A 55 -14.43 9.90 -2.84
N ASN A 56 -14.19 8.90 -2.01
CA ASN A 56 -15.20 8.21 -1.22
C ASN A 56 -15.32 8.69 0.23
N ILE A 57 -14.55 9.68 0.66
CA ILE A 57 -14.41 10.09 2.08
C ILE A 57 -15.74 10.43 2.75
N ASN A 58 -16.69 11.02 2.03
CA ASN A 58 -17.98 11.43 2.56
C ASN A 58 -19.05 10.32 2.52
N ASN A 59 -18.80 9.21 1.85
CA ASN A 59 -19.80 8.17 1.58
C ASN A 59 -19.79 7.03 2.61
N PHE A 60 -18.77 6.97 3.46
CA PHE A 60 -18.52 5.89 4.40
C PHE A 60 -18.18 6.41 5.80
N ASP A 61 -18.38 5.55 6.80
CA ASP A 61 -18.20 5.90 8.21
C ASP A 61 -16.83 5.45 8.72
N LYS A 62 -16.34 4.30 8.23
CA LYS A 62 -15.07 3.71 8.64
C LYS A 62 -14.27 3.17 7.45
N PHE A 63 -12.97 3.36 7.52
CA PHE A 63 -12.03 3.08 6.44
C PHE A 63 -10.96 2.08 6.86
N TYR A 64 -10.71 1.08 6.02
CA TYR A 64 -9.61 0.12 6.15
C TYR A 64 -8.72 0.24 4.92
N ILE A 65 -7.51 0.77 5.10
CA ILE A 65 -6.59 1.11 4.01
C ILE A 65 -5.38 0.20 4.08
N ALA A 66 -5.22 -0.64 3.07
CA ALA A 66 -4.10 -1.58 2.94
C ALA A 66 -3.10 -1.06 1.88
N TRP A 67 -2.05 -0.40 2.35
CA TRP A 67 -1.01 0.16 1.49
C TRP A 67 -0.21 -0.94 0.78
N THR A 68 0.09 -0.71 -0.49
CA THR A 68 0.86 -1.65 -1.33
C THR A 68 2.32 -1.22 -1.48
N TYR A 69 3.07 -1.88 -2.35
CA TYR A 69 4.47 -1.56 -2.65
C TYR A 69 4.65 -0.10 -3.05
N THR A 70 5.68 0.56 -2.53
CA THR A 70 6.04 1.95 -2.84
C THR A 70 6.50 2.12 -4.28
N ASN A 71 7.00 1.07 -4.92
CA ASN A 71 7.49 1.08 -6.29
C ASN A 71 6.40 0.95 -7.37
N ARG A 72 5.11 0.95 -7.00
CA ARG A 72 3.99 0.95 -7.94
C ARG A 72 3.50 2.35 -8.19
N PHE A 73 3.12 2.66 -9.43
CA PHE A 73 2.55 3.96 -9.80
C PHE A 73 1.38 3.83 -10.78
N THR A 74 0.49 4.81 -10.80
CA THR A 74 -0.67 4.89 -11.69
C THR A 74 -0.48 5.99 -12.73
N ARG A 75 -0.94 5.75 -13.95
CA ARG A 75 -1.12 6.75 -15.00
C ARG A 75 -2.49 6.58 -15.64
N TYR A 76 -2.98 7.65 -16.23
CA TYR A 76 -4.24 7.65 -16.96
C TYR A 76 -3.96 7.84 -18.44
N LYS A 77 -4.64 7.09 -19.29
CA LYS A 77 -4.58 7.27 -20.74
C LYS A 77 -5.24 8.57 -21.12
N ALA A 78 -4.61 9.32 -22.02
CA ALA A 78 -5.11 10.62 -22.49
C ALA A 78 -6.43 10.51 -23.29
N ASP A 79 -6.65 9.38 -23.95
CA ASP A 79 -7.77 9.16 -24.86
C ASP A 79 -9.10 8.84 -24.16
N ASN A 80 -9.06 8.20 -23.01
CA ASN A 80 -10.27 7.68 -22.36
C ASN A 80 -10.24 7.73 -20.82
N ASN A 81 -9.27 8.40 -20.20
CA ASN A 81 -9.05 8.42 -18.76
C ASN A 81 -8.93 7.02 -18.12
N HIS A 82 -8.55 6.01 -18.92
CA HIS A 82 -8.40 4.66 -18.42
C HIS A 82 -7.19 4.55 -17.50
N GLU A 83 -7.41 4.02 -16.32
CA GLU A 83 -6.37 3.81 -15.30
C GLU A 83 -5.43 2.68 -15.72
N VAL A 84 -4.12 2.94 -15.65
CA VAL A 84 -3.07 1.94 -15.90
C VAL A 84 -2.14 1.91 -14.69
N ASN A 85 -2.07 0.74 -14.06
CA ASN A 85 -1.21 0.50 -12.91
C ASN A 85 0.09 -0.20 -13.35
N PHE A 86 1.23 0.34 -12.94
CA PHE A 86 2.56 -0.19 -13.24
C PHE A 86 3.18 -0.83 -12.01
N ASN A 87 3.90 -1.94 -12.24
CA ASN A 87 4.60 -2.67 -11.20
C ASN A 87 5.96 -3.14 -11.75
N VAL A 88 7.03 -2.88 -10.99
CA VAL A 88 8.41 -3.24 -11.38
C VAL A 88 8.61 -4.75 -11.62
N HIS A 89 7.87 -5.59 -10.89
CA HIS A 89 7.98 -7.05 -10.98
C HIS A 89 7.14 -7.65 -12.11
N LEU A 90 6.13 -6.93 -12.57
CA LEU A 90 5.33 -7.33 -13.71
C LEU A 90 5.86 -6.59 -14.92
N LYS A 91 6.63 -7.29 -15.76
CA LYS A 91 7.08 -6.77 -17.07
C LYS A 91 5.92 -6.39 -17.99
N HIS A 92 4.68 -6.52 -17.50
CA HIS A 92 3.43 -6.25 -18.19
C HIS A 92 2.53 -5.44 -17.28
N SER A 93 1.90 -4.40 -17.79
CA SER A 93 0.78 -3.76 -17.11
C SER A 93 -0.39 -4.76 -17.07
N ILE A 94 -1.08 -4.83 -15.94
CA ILE A 94 -2.22 -5.75 -15.75
C ILE A 94 -3.35 -5.44 -16.75
N TYR A 95 -3.38 -4.24 -17.34
CA TYR A 95 -4.45 -3.72 -18.18
C TYR A 95 -4.03 -3.30 -19.58
N GLY A 96 -2.85 -3.68 -20.05
CA GLY A 96 -2.44 -3.34 -21.41
C GLY A 96 -1.06 -3.89 -21.75
N ASN A 97 -1.04 -4.92 -22.58
CA ASN A 97 0.17 -5.48 -23.18
C ASN A 97 0.65 -4.68 -24.40
N SER A 98 0.29 -3.39 -24.52
CA SER A 98 0.82 -2.62 -25.63
C SER A 98 2.32 -2.38 -25.44
N LYS A 99 3.06 -2.43 -26.53
CA LYS A 99 4.51 -2.22 -26.54
C LYS A 99 4.87 -0.88 -25.87
N GLU A 100 4.07 0.14 -26.11
CA GLU A 100 4.27 1.50 -25.59
C GLU A 100 4.20 1.53 -24.05
N PHE A 101 3.27 0.77 -23.43
CA PHE A 101 3.17 0.71 -21.97
C PHE A 101 4.35 -0.02 -21.35
N ILE A 102 4.80 -1.10 -21.98
CA ILE A 102 5.97 -1.84 -21.52
C ILE A 102 7.22 -0.95 -21.61
N GLU A 103 7.41 -0.24 -22.71
CA GLU A 103 8.52 0.68 -22.92
C GLU A 103 8.48 1.85 -21.92
N TYR A 104 7.30 2.44 -21.68
CA TYR A 104 7.13 3.51 -20.71
C TYR A 104 7.43 3.05 -19.28
N GLY A 105 6.91 1.89 -18.87
CA GLY A 105 7.18 1.32 -17.55
C GLY A 105 8.68 1.03 -17.35
N ASN A 106 9.33 0.42 -18.34
CA ASN A 106 10.76 0.15 -18.31
C ASN A 106 11.59 1.43 -18.24
N LEU A 107 11.23 2.47 -19.00
CA LEU A 107 11.89 3.78 -18.95
C LEU A 107 11.72 4.43 -17.57
N HIS A 108 10.51 4.41 -17.01
CA HIS A 108 10.25 4.94 -15.69
C HIS A 108 11.14 4.29 -14.63
N TYR A 109 11.13 2.96 -14.54
CA TYR A 109 11.92 2.25 -13.52
C TYR A 109 13.43 2.38 -13.72
N ARG A 110 13.91 2.48 -14.94
CA ARG A 110 15.34 2.63 -15.23
C ARG A 110 15.87 4.03 -15.03
N ALA A 111 15.07 5.06 -15.36
CA ALA A 111 15.55 6.43 -15.48
C ALA A 111 14.98 7.38 -14.41
N TRP A 112 13.83 7.06 -13.83
CA TRP A 112 13.09 7.99 -12.96
C TRP A 112 12.72 7.42 -11.60
N HIS A 113 12.68 6.10 -11.42
CA HIS A 113 12.30 5.50 -10.15
C HIS A 113 13.41 5.65 -9.13
N ASN A 114 13.04 6.21 -7.98
CA ASN A 114 13.91 6.37 -6.82
C ASN A 114 13.16 5.80 -5.60
N GLU A 115 13.67 4.71 -5.02
CA GLU A 115 13.01 4.00 -3.92
C GLU A 115 12.85 4.87 -2.67
N LEU A 116 13.87 5.68 -2.35
CA LEU A 116 13.84 6.59 -1.21
C LEU A 116 12.76 7.66 -1.40
N PHE A 117 12.71 8.28 -2.58
CA PHE A 117 11.68 9.26 -2.92
C PHE A 117 10.28 8.63 -2.91
N ALA A 118 10.14 7.43 -3.47
CA ALA A 118 8.87 6.69 -3.45
C ALA A 118 8.41 6.38 -2.02
N PHE A 119 9.33 6.07 -1.11
CA PHE A 119 9.04 5.90 0.30
C PHE A 119 8.60 7.20 0.98
N LYS A 120 9.27 8.32 0.70
CA LYS A 120 8.86 9.66 1.20
C LYS A 120 7.45 10.04 0.73
N ILE A 121 7.13 9.82 -0.54
CA ILE A 121 5.78 10.05 -1.08
C ILE A 121 4.73 9.14 -0.38
N TRP A 122 5.07 7.89 -0.13
CA TRP A 122 4.20 6.99 0.60
C TRP A 122 3.91 7.47 2.02
N LEU A 123 4.92 7.95 2.77
CA LEU A 123 4.75 8.56 4.09
C LEU A 123 3.86 9.81 4.02
N GLN A 124 4.10 10.69 3.04
CA GLN A 124 3.26 11.87 2.83
C GLN A 124 1.80 11.50 2.56
N ASN A 125 1.54 10.49 1.75
CA ASN A 125 0.19 9.99 1.49
C ASN A 125 -0.50 9.49 2.76
N ILE A 126 0.22 8.78 3.63
CA ILE A 126 -0.30 8.33 4.93
C ILE A 126 -0.68 9.54 5.80
N ILE A 127 0.24 10.50 5.97
CA ILE A 127 0.04 11.69 6.80
C ILE A 127 -1.15 12.51 6.31
N LEU A 128 -1.23 12.77 5.00
CA LEU A 128 -2.32 13.52 4.39
C LEU A 128 -3.66 12.81 4.58
N LEU A 129 -3.70 11.49 4.41
CA LEU A 129 -4.94 10.74 4.56
C LEU A 129 -5.38 10.64 6.02
N GLN A 130 -4.45 10.45 6.95
CA GLN A 130 -4.73 10.50 8.40
C GLN A 130 -5.28 11.87 8.82
N SER A 131 -4.64 12.95 8.34
CA SER A 131 -5.09 14.32 8.60
C SER A 131 -6.50 14.56 8.05
N LEU A 132 -6.79 14.08 6.84
CA LEU A 132 -8.11 14.20 6.23
C LEU A 132 -9.17 13.40 6.99
N PHE A 133 -8.88 12.17 7.41
CA PHE A 133 -9.80 11.38 8.24
C PHE A 133 -10.11 12.07 9.56
N ASN A 134 -9.09 12.60 10.25
CA ASN A 134 -9.26 13.33 11.48
C ASN A 134 -10.12 14.61 11.27
N GLN A 135 -9.83 15.41 10.23
CA GLN A 135 -10.61 16.59 9.88
C GLN A 135 -12.09 16.25 9.58
N LYS A 136 -12.36 15.11 8.98
CA LYS A 136 -13.70 14.65 8.62
C LYS A 136 -14.36 13.79 9.71
N ASN A 137 -13.73 13.64 10.88
CA ASN A 137 -14.18 12.78 11.98
C ASN A 137 -14.49 11.33 11.53
N LYS A 138 -13.64 10.77 10.66
CA LYS A 138 -13.79 9.41 10.16
C LYS A 138 -12.98 8.43 10.99
N SER A 139 -13.56 7.28 11.31
CA SER A 139 -12.84 6.16 11.88
C SER A 139 -12.01 5.46 10.80
N TYR A 140 -10.77 5.08 11.11
CA TYR A 140 -9.92 4.40 10.14
C TYR A 140 -8.90 3.48 10.79
N VAL A 141 -8.48 2.50 10.03
CA VAL A 141 -7.35 1.60 10.31
C VAL A 141 -6.51 1.51 9.04
N MET A 142 -5.20 1.63 9.19
CA MET A 142 -4.24 1.42 8.12
C MET A 142 -3.41 0.17 8.37
N LEU A 143 -2.94 -0.46 7.31
CA LEU A 143 -2.06 -1.62 7.36
C LEU A 143 -1.25 -1.72 6.06
N ASN A 144 -0.24 -2.55 6.03
CA ASN A 144 0.50 -2.87 4.82
C ASN A 144 -0.01 -4.17 4.19
N ALA A 145 -0.35 -4.15 2.91
CA ALA A 145 -0.60 -5.35 2.14
C ALA A 145 0.73 -6.05 1.76
N ALA A 146 1.76 -5.25 1.50
CA ALA A 146 3.09 -5.69 1.09
C ALA A 146 4.18 -5.11 1.99
N HIS A 147 5.39 -5.68 1.91
CA HIS A 147 6.54 -5.17 2.64
C HIS A 147 7.03 -3.85 2.02
N ASN A 148 7.07 -2.79 2.82
CA ASN A 148 7.47 -1.45 2.40
C ASN A 148 8.83 -1.00 2.97
N ASN A 149 9.67 -1.95 3.35
CA ASN A 149 11.05 -1.72 3.81
C ASN A 149 11.17 -0.64 4.91
N ILE A 150 10.12 -0.44 5.73
CA ILE A 150 10.09 0.61 6.75
C ILE A 150 11.36 0.57 7.60
N ASN A 151 11.74 -0.61 8.09
CA ASN A 151 12.93 -0.77 8.94
C ASN A 151 14.25 -0.43 8.22
N GLN A 152 14.29 -0.49 6.90
CA GLN A 152 15.45 -0.10 6.11
C GLN A 152 15.68 1.42 6.16
N TRP A 153 14.59 2.19 6.21
CA TRP A 153 14.62 3.65 6.17
C TRP A 153 14.51 4.30 7.55
N THR A 154 14.07 3.55 8.57
CA THR A 154 13.90 4.03 9.96
C THR A 154 15.05 3.67 10.88
N THR A 155 16.16 3.25 10.32
CA THR A 155 17.38 2.85 11.03
C THR A 155 18.23 4.07 11.42
N ASP A 156 19.31 3.83 12.19
CA ASP A 156 20.30 4.88 12.47
C ASP A 156 20.99 5.38 11.19
N ILE A 157 21.61 6.56 11.27
CA ILE A 157 22.22 7.25 10.10
C ILE A 157 23.28 6.38 9.40
N HIS A 158 24.05 5.59 10.14
CA HIS A 158 25.09 4.75 9.54
C HIS A 158 24.50 3.67 8.64
N ASN A 159 23.52 2.93 9.15
CA ASN A 159 22.80 1.91 8.39
C ASN A 159 21.96 2.50 7.27
N PHE A 160 21.35 3.67 7.50
CA PHE A 160 20.63 4.42 6.48
C PHE A 160 21.56 4.75 5.30
N ASN A 161 22.73 5.35 5.56
CA ASN A 161 23.70 5.69 4.51
C ASN A 161 24.13 4.47 3.71
N LYS A 162 24.39 3.34 4.38
CA LYS A 162 24.72 2.08 3.72
C LYS A 162 23.58 1.58 2.82
N ASN A 163 22.34 1.69 3.28
CA ASN A 163 21.18 1.30 2.50
C ASN A 163 21.00 2.19 1.27
N VAL A 164 21.14 3.51 1.41
CA VAL A 164 21.02 4.47 0.31
C VAL A 164 22.14 4.26 -0.72
N GLN A 165 23.37 4.09 -0.28
CA GLN A 165 24.53 3.84 -1.17
C GLN A 165 24.40 2.54 -1.95
N SER A 166 23.60 1.58 -1.49
CA SER A 166 23.30 0.37 -2.25
C SER A 166 22.35 0.58 -3.44
N LEU A 167 21.69 1.75 -3.51
CA LEU A 167 20.79 2.11 -4.61
C LEU A 167 21.58 2.78 -5.74
N VAL A 168 21.47 2.26 -6.94
CA VAL A 168 22.22 2.70 -8.13
C VAL A 168 22.10 4.20 -8.45
N CYS A 169 21.05 4.87 -7.99
CA CYS A 169 20.80 6.28 -8.27
C CYS A 169 21.44 7.27 -7.27
N PHE A 170 22.16 6.78 -6.26
CA PHE A 170 22.72 7.62 -5.18
C PHE A 170 24.25 7.60 -5.07
N ASP A 171 24.95 7.05 -6.06
CA ASP A 171 26.42 6.94 -6.07
C ASP A 171 27.18 8.27 -5.89
N ASN A 172 26.49 9.41 -5.96
CA ASN A 172 27.09 10.75 -5.90
C ASN A 172 26.58 11.60 -4.71
N MET A 173 25.83 11.05 -3.78
CA MET A 173 25.41 11.80 -2.58
C MET A 173 26.56 11.89 -1.57
N ASN A 174 26.83 13.11 -1.10
CA ASN A 174 27.77 13.34 0.00
C ASN A 174 27.09 13.13 1.37
N ASP A 175 27.88 13.10 2.45
CA ASP A 175 27.40 12.83 3.81
C ASP A 175 26.37 13.86 4.29
N ASP A 176 26.49 15.13 3.91
CA ASP A 176 25.54 16.19 4.28
C ASP A 176 24.19 15.96 3.61
N GLN A 177 24.19 15.54 2.34
CA GLN A 177 22.97 15.19 1.61
C GLN A 177 22.28 13.96 2.20
N LEU A 178 23.06 12.92 2.55
CA LEU A 178 22.56 11.71 3.20
C LEU A 178 21.96 12.03 4.57
N SER A 179 22.61 12.89 5.36
CA SER A 179 22.09 13.34 6.66
C SER A 179 20.76 14.09 6.48
N THR A 180 20.67 14.97 5.50
CA THR A 180 19.43 15.71 5.20
C THR A 180 18.29 14.77 4.83
N GLU A 181 18.53 13.79 3.96
CA GLU A 181 17.53 12.79 3.57
C GLU A 181 17.07 11.94 4.76
N HIS A 182 17.99 11.54 5.63
CA HIS A 182 17.67 10.81 6.85
C HIS A 182 16.76 11.63 7.77
N ASP A 183 17.13 12.88 8.03
CA ASP A 183 16.38 13.78 8.93
C ASP A 183 14.97 14.05 8.38
N GLU A 184 14.83 14.26 7.08
CA GLU A 184 13.51 14.42 6.44
C GLU A 184 12.62 13.18 6.65
N ILE A 185 13.17 11.97 6.50
CA ILE A 185 12.42 10.74 6.73
C ILE A 185 12.00 10.62 8.19
N GLN A 186 12.90 10.89 9.14
CA GLN A 186 12.56 10.86 10.58
C GLN A 186 11.45 11.86 10.92
N GLN A 187 11.49 13.07 10.32
CA GLN A 187 10.43 14.07 10.49
C GLN A 187 9.09 13.63 9.91
N LEU A 188 9.08 12.95 8.76
CA LEU A 188 7.85 12.40 8.19
C LEU A 188 7.30 11.28 9.07
N ILE A 189 8.13 10.35 9.51
CA ILE A 189 7.73 9.23 10.36
C ILE A 189 7.14 9.73 11.69
N ALA A 190 7.74 10.76 12.29
CA ALA A 190 7.25 11.36 13.54
C ALA A 190 5.83 11.97 13.41
N GLN A 191 5.36 12.26 12.19
CA GLN A 191 4.02 12.75 11.92
C GLN A 191 2.97 11.65 11.69
N VAL A 192 3.42 10.40 11.51
CA VAL A 192 2.49 9.27 11.31
C VAL A 192 1.90 8.85 12.65
N ASP A 193 0.58 8.83 12.74
CA ASP A 193 -0.13 8.20 13.87
C ASP A 193 -0.06 6.66 13.72
N VAL A 194 0.98 6.08 14.30
CA VAL A 194 1.22 4.63 14.28
C VAL A 194 0.18 3.84 15.09
N THR A 195 -0.58 4.51 15.98
CA THR A 195 -1.66 3.87 16.75
C THR A 195 -2.86 3.52 15.86
N LYS A 196 -2.93 4.08 14.67
CA LYS A 196 -3.92 3.77 13.63
C LYS A 196 -3.40 2.82 12.56
N PHE A 197 -2.21 2.27 12.76
CA PHE A 197 -1.52 1.45 11.77
C PHE A 197 -1.20 0.06 12.35
N ILE A 198 -1.84 -0.98 11.84
CA ILE A 198 -1.59 -2.36 12.30
C ILE A 198 -0.19 -2.79 11.86
N GLY A 199 0.64 -3.17 12.82
CA GLY A 199 1.94 -3.78 12.59
C GLY A 199 2.91 -2.89 11.81
N TRP A 200 2.95 -1.61 12.15
CA TRP A 200 3.93 -0.67 11.58
C TRP A 200 5.35 -1.26 11.56
N GLY A 201 5.90 -1.48 10.35
CA GLY A 201 7.24 -2.04 10.16
C GLY A 201 7.43 -3.52 10.51
N THR A 202 6.43 -4.19 11.10
CA THR A 202 6.60 -5.56 11.60
C THR A 202 5.66 -6.59 10.97
N TRP A 203 4.52 -6.15 10.45
CA TRP A 203 3.51 -7.03 9.90
C TRP A 203 2.92 -6.47 8.59
N TRP A 204 2.62 -7.34 7.64
CA TRP A 204 1.93 -7.06 6.39
C TRP A 204 1.17 -8.29 5.90
N ILE A 205 0.12 -8.10 5.10
CA ILE A 205 -0.77 -9.20 4.67
C ILE A 205 0.01 -10.31 3.96
N ALA A 206 0.87 -9.97 3.00
CA ALA A 206 1.62 -10.96 2.22
C ALA A 206 2.58 -11.81 3.08
N LYS A 207 2.97 -11.37 4.28
CA LYS A 207 3.81 -12.17 5.19
C LYS A 207 3.10 -13.46 5.63
N LEU A 208 1.78 -13.43 5.72
CA LEU A 208 1.00 -14.59 6.14
C LEU A 208 1.05 -15.75 5.13
N SER A 209 1.50 -15.52 3.89
CA SER A 209 1.75 -16.62 2.94
C SER A 209 2.87 -17.57 3.39
N GLN A 210 3.65 -17.21 4.40
CA GLN A 210 4.61 -18.10 5.05
C GLN A 210 3.93 -19.13 5.98
N ASP A 211 2.76 -18.77 6.53
CA ASP A 211 2.03 -19.57 7.51
C ASP A 211 0.76 -20.23 6.93
N PHE A 212 0.24 -19.69 5.84
CA PHE A 212 -1.00 -20.14 5.20
C PHE A 212 -0.80 -20.43 3.73
N ALA A 213 -1.60 -21.35 3.19
CA ALA A 213 -1.57 -21.68 1.77
C ALA A 213 -1.82 -20.46 0.89
N ALA A 214 -1.04 -20.34 -0.17
CA ALA A 214 -1.19 -19.34 -1.22
C ALA A 214 -1.65 -20.00 -2.53
N GLY A 215 -2.36 -19.23 -3.34
CA GLY A 215 -2.79 -19.65 -4.67
C GLY A 215 -1.69 -19.50 -5.73
N PRO A 216 -2.04 -19.74 -7.01
CA PRO A 216 -1.07 -19.79 -8.11
C PRO A 216 -0.29 -18.49 -8.34
N THR A 217 -0.86 -17.34 -7.98
CA THR A 217 -0.23 -16.02 -8.12
C THR A 217 0.41 -15.52 -6.82
N GLY A 218 0.44 -16.36 -5.77
CA GLY A 218 1.08 -16.08 -4.49
C GLY A 218 0.21 -15.30 -3.51
N HIS A 219 -1.09 -15.18 -3.76
CA HIS A 219 -2.02 -14.54 -2.83
C HIS A 219 -2.59 -15.56 -1.84
N LEU A 220 -2.95 -15.07 -0.67
CA LEU A 220 -3.56 -15.89 0.38
C LEU A 220 -4.88 -16.52 -0.10
N LEU A 221 -5.11 -17.77 0.29
CA LEU A 221 -6.41 -18.43 0.18
C LEU A 221 -7.29 -18.14 1.42
N GLU A 222 -8.46 -18.75 1.49
CA GLU A 222 -9.50 -18.49 2.52
C GLU A 222 -8.97 -18.44 3.95
N GLN A 223 -8.12 -19.40 4.34
CA GLN A 223 -7.59 -19.46 5.71
C GLN A 223 -6.71 -18.24 6.03
N GLY A 224 -5.89 -17.80 5.07
CA GLY A 224 -5.09 -16.59 5.20
C GLY A 224 -5.94 -15.33 5.29
N HIS A 225 -7.00 -15.21 4.48
CA HIS A 225 -7.95 -14.11 4.57
C HIS A 225 -8.69 -14.07 5.91
N ASN A 226 -9.08 -15.23 6.46
CA ASN A 226 -9.64 -15.33 7.81
C ASN A 226 -8.65 -14.84 8.88
N ALA A 227 -7.37 -15.22 8.77
CA ALA A 227 -6.33 -14.76 9.69
C ALA A 227 -6.16 -13.24 9.65
N VAL A 228 -6.14 -12.62 8.45
CA VAL A 228 -6.11 -11.16 8.27
C VAL A 228 -7.32 -10.51 8.94
N ALA A 229 -8.53 -11.00 8.66
CA ALA A 229 -9.76 -10.45 9.23
C ALA A 229 -9.74 -10.51 10.76
N ASN A 230 -9.36 -11.64 11.33
CA ASN A 230 -9.27 -11.81 12.79
C ASN A 230 -8.24 -10.87 13.42
N GLN A 231 -7.08 -10.67 12.79
CA GLN A 231 -6.05 -9.75 13.27
C GLN A 231 -6.58 -8.30 13.29
N ILE A 232 -7.26 -7.88 12.24
CA ILE A 232 -7.84 -6.53 12.14
C ILE A 232 -8.97 -6.35 13.16
N LEU A 233 -9.89 -7.31 13.29
CA LEU A 233 -10.98 -7.24 14.25
C LEU A 233 -10.49 -7.23 15.71
N LYS A 234 -9.40 -7.96 16.01
CA LYS A 234 -8.78 -7.91 17.33
C LYS A 234 -8.21 -6.53 17.64
N TYR A 235 -7.54 -5.92 16.67
CA TYR A 235 -6.99 -4.56 16.80
C TYR A 235 -8.09 -3.51 16.98
N ASP A 236 -9.19 -3.66 16.28
CA ASP A 236 -10.31 -2.72 16.23
C ASP A 236 -11.15 -2.66 17.53
N ARG A 237 -11.03 -3.70 18.38
CA ARG A 237 -11.73 -3.82 19.66
C ARG A 237 -10.93 -3.26 20.84
N ASN A 238 -9.64 -2.97 20.65
CA ASN A 238 -8.74 -2.39 21.63
C ASN A 238 -8.62 -0.88 21.44
#